data_5495634edf6b91b8cafa0818ed31fc72
#
_entry.id   5495634edf6b91b8cafa0818ed31fc72
#
_cell.length_a   1.000
_cell.length_b   1.000
_cell.length_c   1.000
_cell.angle_alpha   90.00
_cell.angle_beta   90.00
_cell.angle_gamma   90.00
#
_symmetry.space_group_name_H-M   'P 1'
#
loop_
_entity.id
_entity.type
_entity.pdbx_description
1 polymer ?
#
loop_
_entity_poly.entity_id
_entity_poly.type
_entity_poly.pdbx_seq_one_letter_code
_entity_poly.pdbx_strand_id
1 'polypeptide(L)'
;MNTEKEHKKNYLKYAVFAAVIMVLSCVMYMDASAFTNLLYNSMVSVYAGDSVDLSKSIDEEYIDINSEGNKNYTIEYKWNEENPNPSCASLTGDGMVRTEEPGAVKVDITYIYMDFVNTETITVNILAPQKISGEYGKMYSLDAYELYVNGYIGDNDYNDDDYDDDYDDDDYYGMYKSNNSNYSFICEGSSGTVDEYGEVRVEGFSGFEVYAVKSDNTKFKVAEVDVVLPKLNKDTFTAAVGTTRDYPVIKNYSAIEGDCEIQWSSENDIISLDKDKISALKTGKTNILVSLTAKNGEGFKMSCQLIVTDPVLSKTEFVMAEYVTEKMPITGICNESIIKSSDDDYGVYINEKGEICAEYKGKYNFNFTVDGKELQCKVIVTDPHFDISGVSGYKGYKKSLSIKGIEKGKSNVSYKSSNNKIVAVSQTGKVTCKKIGHAKITVTADGRKIVLNTEIASVKGYKAAQKAISISKTKTVYSQAHRMDKGKYDCSSLVWRVYSKYGYYFGVKKGWAPTAADIGKWCSNNHKAIYSKGVSSDKLLPGDLIFYSYKKNGRYKNISHVEMYTGNGMDVSASSSNNKVIHYDYYPSDYIVMIARPVK
;
A
#
# COMPACT_ATOMS: atom_id res chain seq x y z
N MET A 1 -0.38 9.72 4.59
CA MET A 1 0.63 10.82 4.50
C MET A 1 1.44 10.88 3.21
N ASN A 2 1.40 9.87 2.33
CA ASN A 2 2.11 9.92 1.04
C ASN A 2 1.26 10.38 -0.15
N THR A 3 -0.04 10.28 -0.09
CA THR A 3 -0.97 10.69 -1.16
C THR A 3 -1.21 12.22 -1.23
N GLU A 4 -1.08 12.93 -0.13
CA GLU A 4 -1.23 14.40 -0.09
C GLU A 4 -0.01 15.16 -0.64
N LYS A 5 1.19 14.56 -0.61
CA LYS A 5 2.41 15.16 -1.18
C LYS A 5 2.48 15.06 -2.71
N GLU A 6 1.89 14.03 -3.31
CA GLU A 6 1.83 13.89 -4.78
C GLU A 6 0.78 14.84 -5.39
N HIS A 7 -0.37 15.02 -4.76
CA HIS A 7 -1.36 15.99 -5.22
C HIS A 7 -0.86 17.44 -5.17
N LYS A 8 -0.10 17.84 -4.13
CA LYS A 8 0.50 19.18 -4.08
C LYS A 8 1.61 19.40 -5.12
N LYS A 9 2.33 18.36 -5.51
CA LYS A 9 3.38 18.48 -6.54
C LYS A 9 2.81 18.64 -7.96
N ASN A 10 1.66 18.04 -8.22
CA ASN A 10 0.95 18.21 -9.49
C ASN A 10 0.25 19.58 -9.56
N TYR A 11 -0.38 20.06 -8.48
CA TYR A 11 -0.95 21.41 -8.45
C TYR A 11 0.08 22.51 -8.66
N LEU A 12 1.30 22.34 -8.16
CA LEU A 12 2.38 23.33 -8.36
C LEU A 12 2.89 23.35 -9.82
N LYS A 13 2.89 22.19 -10.52
CA LYS A 13 3.21 22.13 -11.95
C LYS A 13 2.15 22.81 -12.82
N TYR A 14 0.88 22.60 -12.53
CA TYR A 14 -0.21 23.26 -13.26
C TYR A 14 -0.30 24.76 -12.95
N ALA A 15 -0.01 25.20 -11.72
CA ALA A 15 0.05 26.61 -11.37
C ALA A 15 1.23 27.34 -12.03
N VAL A 16 2.37 26.68 -12.20
CA VAL A 16 3.53 27.24 -12.92
C VAL A 16 3.24 27.31 -14.43
N PHE A 17 2.56 26.29 -15.00
CA PHE A 17 2.17 26.28 -16.41
C PHE A 17 1.12 27.36 -16.72
N ALA A 18 0.12 27.53 -15.85
CA ALA A 18 -0.86 28.60 -15.96
C ALA A 18 -0.24 30.00 -15.80
N ALA A 19 0.75 30.15 -14.91
CA ALA A 19 1.46 31.43 -14.74
C ALA A 19 2.33 31.78 -15.97
N VAL A 20 2.92 30.80 -16.63
CA VAL A 20 3.69 31.00 -17.87
C VAL A 20 2.74 31.39 -19.01
N ILE A 21 1.56 30.77 -19.11
CA ILE A 21 0.53 31.15 -20.09
C ILE A 21 -0.02 32.56 -19.81
N MET A 22 -0.25 32.94 -18.53
CA MET A 22 -0.67 34.29 -18.19
C MET A 22 0.41 35.34 -18.49
N VAL A 23 1.68 35.04 -18.32
CA VAL A 23 2.76 35.97 -18.67
C VAL A 23 2.88 36.12 -20.19
N LEU A 24 2.66 35.04 -20.95
CA LEU A 24 2.61 35.10 -22.41
C LEU A 24 1.37 35.83 -22.93
N SER A 25 0.23 35.73 -22.28
CA SER A 25 -0.99 36.48 -22.65
C SER A 25 -0.96 37.96 -22.21
N CYS A 26 -0.24 38.32 -21.15
CA CYS A 26 -0.06 39.73 -20.75
C CYS A 26 0.94 40.49 -21.63
N VAL A 27 1.76 39.82 -22.41
CA VAL A 27 2.64 40.51 -23.39
C VAL A 27 1.89 40.87 -24.68
N MET A 28 0.67 40.32 -24.89
CA MET A 28 -0.16 40.60 -26.07
C MET A 28 -1.20 41.74 -25.90
N TYR A 29 -1.17 42.46 -24.77
CA TYR A 29 -2.00 43.64 -24.57
C TYR A 29 -1.10 44.87 -24.37
N MET A 30 -0.43 45.29 -25.42
CA MET A 30 0.15 46.63 -25.48
C MET A 30 -0.26 47.32 -26.78
N ASP A 31 -1.10 48.31 -26.60
CA ASP A 31 -1.42 49.45 -27.46
C ASP A 31 -1.29 49.30 -29.00
N ALA A 32 -2.43 49.46 -29.63
CA ALA A 32 -2.56 49.79 -31.07
C ALA A 32 -1.99 51.18 -31.38
N SER A 33 -0.68 51.37 -31.20
CA SER A 33 0.00 52.55 -31.71
C SER A 33 1.46 52.25 -32.02
N ALA A 34 1.70 51.97 -33.30
CA ALA A 34 2.92 51.84 -34.06
C ALA A 34 3.18 50.40 -34.54
N PHE A 35 2.73 50.07 -35.72
CA PHE A 35 3.28 49.04 -36.59
C PHE A 35 4.75 49.37 -36.86
N THR A 36 5.65 48.69 -36.12
CA THR A 36 7.10 48.95 -36.20
C THR A 36 7.88 47.74 -36.67
N ASN A 37 7.21 46.62 -36.91
CA ASN A 37 7.86 45.36 -37.31
C ASN A 37 7.61 45.03 -38.76
N LEU A 38 8.67 44.65 -39.47
CA LEU A 38 8.65 44.18 -40.86
C LEU A 38 7.84 42.88 -41.01
N LEU A 39 7.77 42.08 -39.95
CA LEU A 39 7.16 40.75 -39.97
C LEU A 39 5.92 40.68 -39.08
N TYR A 40 4.81 40.12 -39.59
CA TYR A 40 3.64 39.74 -38.77
C TYR A 40 3.98 38.71 -37.70
N ASN A 41 4.89 37.74 -38.03
CA ASN A 41 5.29 36.66 -37.15
C ASN A 41 6.80 36.46 -37.17
N SER A 42 7.41 36.27 -36.00
CA SER A 42 8.84 35.92 -35.90
C SER A 42 9.11 34.41 -35.99
N MET A 43 8.04 33.60 -36.13
CA MET A 43 8.13 32.13 -36.18
C MET A 43 7.04 31.55 -37.09
N VAL A 44 7.42 30.56 -37.91
CA VAL A 44 6.49 29.71 -38.67
C VAL A 44 6.83 28.25 -38.43
N SER A 45 5.86 27.36 -38.53
CA SER A 45 6.07 25.91 -38.41
C SER A 45 5.61 25.22 -39.68
N VAL A 46 6.36 24.22 -40.12
CA VAL A 46 6.08 23.46 -41.35
C VAL A 46 6.58 22.03 -41.20
N TYR A 47 5.93 21.05 -41.77
CA TYR A 47 6.43 19.68 -41.76
C TYR A 47 7.61 19.46 -42.71
N ALA A 48 8.50 18.53 -42.37
CA ALA A 48 9.56 18.09 -43.26
C ALA A 48 8.97 17.56 -44.56
N GLY A 49 9.55 18.01 -45.71
CA GLY A 49 9.05 17.70 -47.04
C GLY A 49 8.07 18.73 -47.61
N ASP A 50 7.62 19.67 -46.82
CA ASP A 50 6.80 20.80 -47.27
C ASP A 50 7.65 22.05 -47.55
N SER A 51 7.03 23.14 -48.01
CA SER A 51 7.67 24.43 -48.27
C SER A 51 6.84 25.58 -47.71
N VAL A 52 7.49 26.62 -47.25
CA VAL A 52 6.86 27.83 -46.74
C VAL A 52 7.35 29.05 -47.53
N ASP A 53 6.40 29.91 -47.92
CA ASP A 53 6.65 31.18 -48.61
C ASP A 53 6.73 32.30 -47.55
N LEU A 54 7.95 32.73 -47.26
CA LEU A 54 8.20 33.76 -46.25
C LEU A 54 7.76 35.16 -46.71
N SER A 55 7.52 35.38 -48.01
CA SER A 55 7.01 36.66 -48.48
C SER A 55 5.66 37.01 -47.86
N LYS A 56 4.88 36.01 -47.47
CA LYS A 56 3.58 36.15 -46.81
C LYS A 56 3.66 36.48 -45.33
N SER A 57 4.84 36.43 -44.72
CA SER A 57 5.07 36.84 -43.34
C SER A 57 5.44 38.33 -43.25
N ILE A 58 5.53 39.04 -44.36
CA ILE A 58 5.91 40.44 -44.43
C ILE A 58 4.67 41.31 -44.30
N ASP A 59 4.75 42.33 -43.45
CA ASP A 59 3.68 43.30 -43.24
C ASP A 59 3.64 44.31 -44.40
N GLU A 60 2.61 44.21 -45.26
CA GLU A 60 2.43 45.10 -46.41
C GLU A 60 2.19 46.55 -45.95
N GLU A 61 1.53 46.79 -44.84
CA GLU A 61 1.30 48.13 -44.29
C GLU A 61 2.61 48.77 -43.84
N TYR A 62 3.51 47.95 -43.20
CA TYR A 62 4.87 48.41 -42.88
C TYR A 62 5.63 48.90 -44.12
N ILE A 63 5.53 48.15 -45.21
CA ILE A 63 6.19 48.48 -46.47
C ILE A 63 5.62 49.77 -47.06
N ASP A 64 4.31 49.90 -47.13
CA ASP A 64 3.64 51.08 -47.65
C ASP A 64 3.96 52.37 -46.85
N ILE A 65 3.98 52.27 -45.54
CA ILE A 65 4.36 53.39 -44.67
C ILE A 65 5.82 53.81 -44.88
N ASN A 66 6.75 52.86 -44.88
CA ASN A 66 8.18 53.16 -44.93
C ASN A 66 8.69 53.46 -46.35
N SER A 67 7.96 53.10 -47.41
CA SER A 67 8.26 53.43 -48.79
C SER A 67 7.52 54.66 -49.32
N GLU A 68 6.68 55.29 -48.49
CA GLU A 68 5.79 56.42 -48.89
C GLU A 68 4.92 56.02 -50.11
N GLY A 69 4.48 54.77 -50.21
CA GLY A 69 3.73 54.21 -51.35
C GLY A 69 4.52 53.99 -52.61
N ASN A 70 5.85 54.14 -52.57
CA ASN A 70 6.74 53.91 -53.74
C ASN A 70 7.11 52.44 -53.84
N LYS A 71 6.90 51.80 -54.98
CA LYS A 71 7.18 50.38 -55.23
C LYS A 71 8.65 50.07 -55.59
N ASN A 72 9.60 51.03 -55.47
CA ASN A 72 11.04 50.82 -55.73
C ASN A 72 11.78 50.39 -54.44
N TYR A 73 11.31 49.38 -53.77
CA TYR A 73 11.98 48.74 -52.64
C TYR A 73 12.53 47.36 -53.06
N THR A 74 13.45 46.81 -52.24
CA THR A 74 13.98 45.45 -52.39
C THR A 74 13.82 44.68 -51.11
N ILE A 75 13.42 43.41 -51.21
CA ILE A 75 13.41 42.46 -50.11
C ILE A 75 14.43 41.38 -50.41
N GLU A 76 15.36 41.17 -49.49
CA GLU A 76 16.37 40.11 -49.57
C GLU A 76 16.12 39.06 -48.49
N TYR A 77 16.28 37.78 -48.85
CA TYR A 77 16.16 36.65 -47.96
C TYR A 77 17.53 35.97 -47.89
N LYS A 78 18.05 35.79 -46.65
CA LYS A 78 19.35 35.13 -46.42
C LYS A 78 19.27 34.26 -45.18
N TRP A 79 20.03 33.16 -45.19
CA TRP A 79 20.21 32.42 -43.96
C TRP A 79 20.85 33.31 -42.89
N ASN A 80 20.33 33.22 -41.68
CA ASN A 80 20.89 33.94 -40.52
C ASN A 80 22.31 33.43 -40.24
N GLU A 81 23.19 34.29 -39.70
CA GLU A 81 24.58 33.95 -39.39
C GLU A 81 24.74 32.79 -38.41
N GLU A 82 23.76 32.56 -37.51
CA GLU A 82 23.77 31.42 -36.59
C GLU A 82 23.56 30.08 -37.30
N ASN A 83 22.97 30.06 -38.50
CA ASN A 83 22.74 28.86 -39.31
C ASN A 83 22.90 29.13 -40.80
N PRO A 84 24.13 29.44 -41.27
CA PRO A 84 24.36 29.97 -42.61
C PRO A 84 24.17 28.94 -43.74
N ASN A 85 24.07 27.66 -43.45
CA ASN A 85 23.90 26.60 -44.45
C ASN A 85 23.21 25.36 -43.83
N PRO A 86 21.93 25.43 -43.50
CA PRO A 86 21.25 24.30 -42.87
C PRO A 86 21.12 23.13 -43.85
N SER A 87 21.41 21.90 -43.38
CA SER A 87 21.22 20.67 -44.16
C SER A 87 19.76 20.24 -44.27
N CYS A 88 18.88 20.76 -43.42
CA CYS A 88 17.47 20.36 -43.33
C CYS A 88 16.52 21.19 -44.21
N ALA A 89 17.03 22.25 -44.88
CA ALA A 89 16.21 23.10 -45.74
C ALA A 89 17.05 23.84 -46.79
N SER A 90 16.39 24.28 -47.86
CA SER A 90 16.95 25.16 -48.88
C SER A 90 16.11 26.44 -48.97
N LEU A 91 16.76 27.59 -49.29
CA LEU A 91 16.14 28.90 -49.40
C LEU A 91 16.34 29.43 -50.82
N THR A 92 15.27 29.91 -51.44
CA THR A 92 15.30 30.56 -52.74
C THR A 92 15.34 32.08 -52.61
N GLY A 93 15.78 32.79 -53.64
CA GLY A 93 15.92 34.25 -53.60
C GLY A 93 14.59 35.00 -53.49
N ASP A 94 13.47 34.38 -53.76
CA ASP A 94 12.10 34.89 -53.61
C ASP A 94 11.45 34.57 -52.25
N GLY A 95 12.23 34.00 -51.30
CA GLY A 95 11.76 33.77 -49.94
C GLY A 95 11.09 32.41 -49.71
N MET A 96 11.15 31.48 -50.67
CA MET A 96 10.63 30.15 -50.49
C MET A 96 11.63 29.28 -49.71
N VAL A 97 11.23 28.76 -48.56
CA VAL A 97 11.96 27.73 -47.79
C VAL A 97 11.40 26.37 -48.12
N ARG A 98 12.22 25.47 -48.67
CA ARG A 98 11.86 24.07 -48.91
C ARG A 98 12.54 23.22 -47.85
N THR A 99 11.77 22.42 -47.14
CA THR A 99 12.23 21.63 -45.99
C THR A 99 12.45 20.17 -46.39
N GLU A 100 13.48 19.53 -45.84
CA GLU A 100 13.83 18.13 -46.14
C GLU A 100 13.78 17.25 -44.89
N GLU A 101 14.36 17.72 -43.78
CA GLU A 101 14.43 16.98 -42.52
C GLU A 101 13.93 17.84 -41.34
N PRO A 102 13.43 17.22 -40.24
CA PRO A 102 13.02 17.96 -39.04
C PRO A 102 14.16 18.77 -38.42
N GLY A 103 13.84 19.97 -37.95
CA GLY A 103 14.80 20.86 -37.32
C GLY A 103 14.26 22.27 -37.16
N ALA A 104 15.14 23.24 -37.06
CA ALA A 104 14.78 24.66 -37.08
C ALA A 104 15.83 25.45 -37.87
N VAL A 105 15.37 26.37 -38.68
CA VAL A 105 16.23 27.27 -39.42
C VAL A 105 15.82 28.72 -39.20
N LYS A 106 16.76 29.63 -39.31
CA LYS A 106 16.52 31.08 -39.21
C LYS A 106 16.84 31.77 -40.53
N VAL A 107 15.93 32.64 -40.96
CA VAL A 107 16.07 33.43 -42.17
C VAL A 107 16.00 34.89 -41.79
N ASP A 108 16.99 35.66 -42.25
CA ASP A 108 16.99 37.12 -42.15
C ASP A 108 16.28 37.68 -43.39
N ILE A 109 15.26 38.50 -43.16
CA ILE A 109 14.50 39.20 -44.16
C ILE A 109 14.89 40.68 -44.07
N THR A 110 15.48 41.19 -45.11
CA THR A 110 15.97 42.56 -45.15
C THR A 110 15.16 43.39 -46.16
N TYR A 111 14.51 44.41 -45.65
CA TYR A 111 13.84 45.44 -46.43
C TYR A 111 14.80 46.60 -46.73
N ILE A 112 14.91 47.01 -47.98
CA ILE A 112 15.81 48.07 -48.44
C ILE A 112 15.01 49.07 -49.28
N TYR A 113 14.97 50.33 -48.82
CA TYR A 113 14.41 51.44 -49.58
C TYR A 113 15.32 52.65 -49.46
N MET A 114 15.92 53.13 -50.54
CA MET A 114 16.97 54.16 -50.58
C MET A 114 18.11 53.84 -49.58
N ASP A 115 18.35 54.73 -48.62
CA ASP A 115 19.35 54.57 -47.56
C ASP A 115 18.79 53.86 -46.30
N PHE A 116 17.48 53.50 -46.29
CA PHE A 116 16.83 52.83 -45.15
C PHE A 116 16.96 51.31 -45.32
N VAL A 117 17.48 50.66 -44.29
CA VAL A 117 17.65 49.19 -44.26
C VAL A 117 17.11 48.69 -42.91
N ASN A 118 16.15 47.77 -42.94
CA ASN A 118 15.67 47.04 -41.77
C ASN A 118 15.78 45.53 -42.02
N THR A 119 16.29 44.80 -41.04
CA THR A 119 16.42 43.35 -41.09
C THR A 119 15.75 42.72 -39.87
N GLU A 120 14.86 41.80 -40.12
CA GLU A 120 14.23 40.97 -39.06
C GLU A 120 14.45 39.49 -39.36
N THR A 121 14.53 38.69 -38.28
CA THR A 121 14.79 37.27 -38.38
C THR A 121 13.51 36.48 -38.09
N ILE A 122 13.16 35.58 -39.02
CA ILE A 122 12.09 34.62 -38.84
C ILE A 122 12.66 33.22 -38.57
N THR A 123 12.08 32.52 -37.62
CA THR A 123 12.42 31.10 -37.34
C THR A 123 11.42 30.20 -38.04
N VAL A 124 11.92 29.27 -38.85
CA VAL A 124 11.12 28.21 -39.47
C VAL A 124 11.36 26.92 -38.72
N ASN A 125 10.36 26.46 -37.99
CA ASN A 125 10.37 25.16 -37.28
C ASN A 125 9.92 24.07 -38.24
N ILE A 126 10.79 23.10 -38.49
CA ILE A 126 10.51 21.97 -39.36
C ILE A 126 10.11 20.77 -38.49
N LEU A 127 8.83 20.43 -38.51
CA LEU A 127 8.23 19.43 -37.64
C LEU A 127 8.47 18.01 -38.16
N ALA A 128 8.78 17.10 -37.25
CA ALA A 128 8.72 15.66 -37.50
C ALA A 128 7.26 15.17 -37.53
N PRO A 129 6.96 14.08 -38.26
CA PRO A 129 5.67 13.44 -38.14
C PRO A 129 5.36 13.06 -36.67
N GLN A 130 4.12 13.32 -36.25
CA GLN A 130 3.64 12.97 -34.90
C GLN A 130 3.59 11.44 -34.75
N LYS A 131 4.02 10.90 -33.60
CA LYS A 131 3.87 9.49 -33.28
C LYS A 131 2.67 9.29 -32.38
N ILE A 132 1.68 8.56 -32.88
CA ILE A 132 0.43 8.26 -32.17
C ILE A 132 0.40 6.79 -31.79
N SER A 133 0.22 6.49 -30.50
CA SER A 133 -0.11 5.14 -30.02
C SER A 133 -1.63 5.03 -29.96
N GLY A 134 -2.23 4.50 -31.01
CA GLY A 134 -3.68 4.49 -31.22
C GLY A 134 -4.34 3.20 -30.73
N GLU A 135 -5.46 3.31 -30.01
CA GLU A 135 -6.33 2.15 -29.64
C GLU A 135 -7.54 2.10 -30.58
N TYR A 136 -7.96 0.88 -30.93
CA TYR A 136 -9.14 0.68 -31.80
C TYR A 136 -10.37 1.45 -31.28
N GLY A 137 -11.02 2.17 -32.19
CA GLY A 137 -12.26 2.93 -31.93
C GLY A 137 -12.03 4.31 -31.29
N LYS A 138 -10.80 4.68 -30.94
CA LYS A 138 -10.49 6.01 -30.41
C LYS A 138 -10.13 7.00 -31.51
N MET A 139 -10.38 8.28 -31.22
CA MET A 139 -10.00 9.41 -32.05
C MET A 139 -8.80 10.13 -31.43
N TYR A 140 -7.94 10.67 -32.27
CA TYR A 140 -6.72 11.38 -31.90
C TYR A 140 -6.60 12.62 -32.79
N SER A 141 -6.45 13.79 -32.20
CA SER A 141 -6.20 15.01 -32.95
C SER A 141 -4.73 15.09 -33.36
N LEU A 142 -4.50 15.52 -34.59
CA LEU A 142 -3.15 15.91 -35.01
C LEU A 142 -2.77 17.21 -34.32
N ASP A 143 -1.63 17.24 -33.59
CA ASP A 143 -1.10 18.45 -32.92
C ASP A 143 -0.77 19.60 -33.89
N ALA A 144 -0.83 19.34 -35.16
CA ALA A 144 -0.41 20.20 -36.25
C ALA A 144 -1.40 21.30 -36.63
N TYR A 145 -2.43 21.52 -35.88
CA TYR A 145 -3.45 22.54 -36.19
C TYR A 145 -2.99 23.98 -36.04
N GLU A 146 -1.85 24.22 -35.45
CA GLU A 146 -1.17 25.50 -35.53
C GLU A 146 -0.13 25.53 -36.65
N LEU A 147 -0.43 24.91 -37.78
CA LEU A 147 0.25 25.29 -39.01
C LEU A 147 -0.26 26.67 -39.40
N TYR A 148 0.36 27.70 -38.86
CA TYR A 148 0.24 29.05 -39.37
C TYR A 148 0.89 29.10 -40.77
N VAL A 149 0.16 28.56 -41.74
CA VAL A 149 0.46 28.76 -43.13
C VAL A 149 -0.31 30.00 -43.56
N ASN A 150 0.41 31.09 -43.62
CA ASN A 150 0.00 32.42 -44.14
C ASN A 150 -0.89 33.23 -43.19
N GLY A 151 -0.26 34.20 -42.59
CA GLY A 151 -0.82 35.29 -41.85
C GLY A 151 -2.15 35.83 -42.38
N TYR A 152 -3.24 35.23 -42.00
CA TYR A 152 -4.55 35.82 -41.98
C TYR A 152 -5.20 35.37 -40.70
N ILE A 153 -4.98 36.15 -39.64
CA ILE A 153 -6.03 36.29 -38.63
C ILE A 153 -7.10 37.07 -39.41
N GLY A 154 -8.15 36.37 -39.85
CA GLY A 154 -9.28 37.05 -40.47
C GLY A 154 -9.77 38.09 -39.47
N ASP A 155 -9.99 39.31 -39.96
CA ASP A 155 -10.77 40.32 -39.29
C ASP A 155 -12.06 39.66 -38.78
N ASN A 156 -12.10 39.35 -37.52
CA ASN A 156 -13.35 39.12 -36.85
C ASN A 156 -13.95 40.51 -36.66
N ASP A 157 -14.87 40.93 -37.56
CA ASP A 157 -15.88 41.92 -37.29
C ASP A 157 -16.65 41.48 -36.04
N TYR A 158 -16.15 41.89 -34.88
CA TYR A 158 -16.94 41.91 -33.69
C TYR A 158 -17.95 43.07 -33.82
N ASN A 159 -19.11 42.79 -34.37
CA ASN A 159 -20.29 43.59 -34.04
C ASN A 159 -20.61 43.39 -32.55
N ASP A 160 -20.16 44.35 -31.81
CA ASP A 160 -20.39 44.57 -30.38
C ASP A 160 -21.83 45.06 -30.20
N ASP A 161 -22.82 44.18 -30.17
CA ASP A 161 -24.19 44.45 -29.67
C ASP A 161 -24.89 43.11 -29.49
N ASP A 162 -24.73 42.50 -28.31
CA ASP A 162 -25.72 41.70 -27.57
C ASP A 162 -25.06 41.01 -26.39
N TYR A 163 -25.00 41.74 -25.24
CA TYR A 163 -24.76 41.14 -23.94
C TYR A 163 -26.08 40.55 -23.44
N ASP A 164 -26.22 39.25 -23.45
CA ASP A 164 -27.14 38.55 -22.56
C ASP A 164 -26.31 37.72 -21.57
N ASP A 165 -26.39 38.13 -20.31
CA ASP A 165 -25.84 37.52 -19.11
C ASP A 165 -26.62 36.25 -18.77
N ASP A 166 -26.26 35.09 -19.31
CA ASP A 166 -26.62 33.75 -18.76
C ASP A 166 -25.85 32.64 -19.50
N TYR A 167 -24.60 32.38 -19.11
CA TYR A 167 -23.93 31.13 -19.50
C TYR A 167 -23.16 30.54 -18.32
N ASP A 168 -23.56 29.31 -17.96
CA ASP A 168 -22.88 28.43 -17.04
C ASP A 168 -21.42 28.18 -17.47
N ASP A 169 -20.51 28.23 -16.50
CA ASP A 169 -19.04 28.27 -16.60
C ASP A 169 -18.35 26.96 -17.05
N ASP A 170 -19.06 26.00 -17.64
CA ASP A 170 -18.51 24.65 -17.92
C ASP A 170 -18.24 24.33 -19.40
N ASP A 171 -18.45 25.26 -20.36
CA ASP A 171 -18.30 24.98 -21.81
C ASP A 171 -17.24 25.82 -22.54
N TYR A 172 -16.27 26.42 -21.86
CA TYR A 172 -15.24 27.28 -22.49
C TYR A 172 -13.97 26.53 -22.89
N TYR A 173 -14.09 25.40 -23.60
CA TYR A 173 -13.02 24.78 -24.40
C TYR A 173 -13.51 24.37 -25.78
N GLY A 174 -14.25 25.23 -26.43
CA GLY A 174 -14.48 25.17 -27.86
C GLY A 174 -13.26 25.78 -28.58
N MET A 175 -12.22 25.02 -28.79
CA MET A 175 -11.13 25.39 -29.70
C MET A 175 -11.73 25.65 -31.09
N TYR A 176 -11.62 26.88 -31.59
CA TYR A 176 -11.97 27.22 -32.96
C TYR A 176 -11.08 26.39 -33.92
N LYS A 177 -11.65 25.31 -34.47
CA LYS A 177 -11.03 24.54 -35.55
C LYS A 177 -11.13 25.41 -36.79
N SER A 178 -10.06 26.13 -37.13
CA SER A 178 -10.02 26.87 -38.40
C SER A 178 -9.98 25.84 -39.54
N ASN A 179 -10.94 25.91 -40.42
CA ASN A 179 -10.99 25.16 -41.68
C ASN A 179 -9.75 25.56 -42.50
N ASN A 180 -8.71 24.77 -42.51
CA ASN A 180 -7.50 25.06 -43.24
C ASN A 180 -7.74 24.62 -44.70
N SER A 181 -8.34 25.50 -45.52
CA SER A 181 -8.76 25.25 -46.90
C SER A 181 -7.61 24.87 -47.85
N ASN A 182 -6.37 24.85 -47.38
CA ASN A 182 -5.19 24.59 -48.20
C ASN A 182 -4.70 23.13 -48.16
N TYR A 183 -5.24 22.31 -47.25
CA TYR A 183 -4.83 20.92 -47.10
C TYR A 183 -6.06 20.01 -46.98
N SER A 184 -5.95 18.81 -47.53
CA SER A 184 -6.78 17.67 -47.18
C SER A 184 -5.91 16.61 -46.51
N PHE A 185 -6.51 15.71 -45.71
CA PHE A 185 -5.76 14.66 -45.05
C PHE A 185 -6.16 13.30 -45.59
N ILE A 186 -5.20 12.39 -45.68
CA ILE A 186 -5.44 11.02 -46.10
C ILE A 186 -4.67 10.04 -45.20
N CYS A 187 -5.24 8.86 -44.98
CA CYS A 187 -4.54 7.74 -44.39
C CYS A 187 -3.95 6.83 -45.48
N GLU A 188 -2.70 6.42 -45.32
CA GLU A 188 -2.13 5.30 -46.07
C GLU A 188 -2.12 4.06 -45.17
N GLY A 189 -2.97 3.08 -45.50
CA GLY A 189 -3.31 1.89 -44.71
C GLY A 189 -4.83 1.78 -44.52
N SER A 190 -5.30 0.57 -44.31
CA SER A 190 -6.75 0.29 -44.19
C SER A 190 -7.28 0.47 -42.78
N SER A 191 -6.38 0.67 -41.80
CA SER A 191 -6.72 0.61 -40.37
C SER A 191 -7.06 1.95 -39.74
N GLY A 192 -7.11 3.03 -40.53
CA GLY A 192 -7.46 4.35 -40.01
C GLY A 192 -8.17 5.22 -41.00
N THR A 193 -8.90 6.20 -40.51
CA THR A 193 -9.49 7.30 -41.24
C THR A 193 -9.07 8.62 -40.62
N VAL A 194 -9.10 9.68 -41.41
CA VAL A 194 -8.83 11.04 -40.94
C VAL A 194 -9.86 11.97 -41.62
N ASP A 195 -10.43 12.86 -40.83
CA ASP A 195 -11.38 13.84 -41.32
C ASP A 195 -10.71 15.13 -41.81
N GLU A 196 -11.51 16.05 -42.37
CA GLU A 196 -11.05 17.35 -42.83
C GLU A 196 -10.45 18.24 -41.75
N TYR A 197 -10.71 17.93 -40.49
CA TYR A 197 -10.21 18.61 -39.30
C TYR A 197 -8.95 17.96 -38.73
N GLY A 198 -8.44 16.83 -39.30
CA GLY A 198 -7.29 16.09 -38.84
C GLY A 198 -7.56 15.23 -37.59
N GLU A 199 -8.81 14.91 -37.34
CA GLU A 199 -9.16 13.92 -36.35
C GLU A 199 -8.93 12.53 -36.93
N VAL A 200 -7.91 11.85 -36.38
CA VAL A 200 -7.49 10.52 -36.82
C VAL A 200 -8.25 9.47 -36.02
N ARG A 201 -8.95 8.57 -36.69
CA ARG A 201 -9.67 7.47 -36.07
C ARG A 201 -9.01 6.14 -36.39
N VAL A 202 -8.81 5.30 -35.37
CA VAL A 202 -8.27 3.94 -35.54
C VAL A 202 -9.42 2.97 -35.76
N GLU A 203 -9.50 2.36 -36.95
CA GLU A 203 -10.61 1.48 -37.38
C GLU A 203 -10.15 0.05 -37.72
N GLY A 204 -8.87 -0.26 -37.52
CA GLY A 204 -8.26 -1.58 -37.74
C GLY A 204 -7.20 -1.94 -36.71
N PHE A 205 -6.44 -2.96 -37.01
CA PHE A 205 -5.44 -3.53 -36.07
C PHE A 205 -4.00 -3.43 -36.57
N SER A 206 -3.79 -2.78 -37.70
CA SER A 206 -2.47 -2.55 -38.29
C SER A 206 -2.05 -1.07 -38.18
N GLY A 207 -0.78 -0.80 -38.05
CA GLY A 207 -0.27 0.57 -38.09
C GLY A 207 -0.51 1.23 -39.44
N PHE A 208 -0.63 2.56 -39.48
CA PHE A 208 -0.87 3.33 -40.69
C PHE A 208 -0.21 4.71 -40.59
N GLU A 209 -0.12 5.39 -41.72
CA GLU A 209 0.46 6.72 -41.82
C GLU A 209 -0.59 7.75 -42.24
N VAL A 210 -0.46 8.97 -41.74
CA VAL A 210 -1.32 10.10 -42.10
C VAL A 210 -0.52 11.13 -42.89
N TYR A 211 -1.08 11.55 -43.99
CA TYR A 211 -0.48 12.54 -44.89
C TYR A 211 -1.38 13.75 -45.04
N ALA A 212 -0.79 14.93 -45.04
CA ALA A 212 -1.42 16.14 -45.54
C ALA A 212 -1.16 16.25 -47.04
N VAL A 213 -2.18 16.68 -47.81
CA VAL A 213 -2.15 16.80 -49.27
C VAL A 213 -2.56 18.21 -49.64
N LYS A 214 -1.68 18.91 -50.42
CA LYS A 214 -1.94 20.25 -50.95
C LYS A 214 -2.80 20.21 -52.21
N SER A 215 -3.29 21.38 -52.64
CA SER A 215 -4.09 21.54 -53.85
C SER A 215 -3.33 21.15 -55.15
N ASP A 216 -2.00 21.16 -55.12
CA ASP A 216 -1.13 20.71 -56.20
C ASP A 216 -0.82 19.19 -56.16
N ASN A 217 -1.46 18.43 -55.26
CA ASN A 217 -1.24 17.02 -54.98
C ASN A 217 0.11 16.67 -54.31
N THR A 218 0.86 17.65 -53.87
CA THR A 218 2.05 17.40 -53.05
C THR A 218 1.60 16.84 -51.69
N LYS A 219 2.17 15.70 -51.26
CA LYS A 219 1.85 15.08 -49.98
C LYS A 219 3.09 14.96 -49.11
N PHE A 220 2.91 15.12 -47.78
CA PHE A 220 3.94 14.93 -46.78
C PHE A 220 3.36 14.27 -45.54
N LYS A 221 4.16 13.43 -44.89
CA LYS A 221 3.72 12.67 -43.74
C LYS A 221 3.60 13.59 -42.52
N VAL A 222 2.44 13.59 -41.88
CA VAL A 222 2.15 14.38 -40.67
C VAL A 222 2.04 13.53 -39.43
N ALA A 223 1.68 12.24 -39.55
CA ALA A 223 1.67 11.33 -38.41
C ALA A 223 1.98 9.89 -38.84
N GLU A 224 2.45 9.13 -37.86
CA GLU A 224 2.64 7.69 -37.91
C GLU A 224 1.87 7.08 -36.72
N VAL A 225 0.92 6.22 -37.02
CA VAL A 225 0.04 5.61 -36.00
C VAL A 225 0.44 4.17 -35.77
N ASP A 226 0.96 3.90 -34.58
CA ASP A 226 1.19 2.54 -34.09
C ASP A 226 -0.06 2.07 -33.35
N VAL A 227 -0.73 1.01 -33.84
CA VAL A 227 -1.94 0.51 -33.21
C VAL A 227 -1.59 -0.36 -32.00
N VAL A 228 -2.07 0.06 -30.82
CA VAL A 228 -1.98 -0.71 -29.59
C VAL A 228 -3.02 -1.82 -29.66
N LEU A 229 -2.56 -3.04 -29.84
CA LEU A 229 -3.44 -4.20 -30.05
C LEU A 229 -4.34 -4.47 -28.83
N PRO A 230 -5.61 -4.86 -29.07
CA PRO A 230 -6.51 -5.30 -28.03
C PRO A 230 -5.95 -6.49 -27.23
N LYS A 231 -6.26 -6.55 -25.95
CA LYS A 231 -5.91 -7.68 -25.08
C LYS A 231 -7.01 -7.96 -24.07
N LEU A 232 -7.11 -9.20 -23.62
CA LEU A 232 -8.00 -9.54 -22.52
C LEU A 232 -7.41 -9.07 -21.18
N ASN A 233 -8.26 -8.67 -20.26
CA ASN A 233 -7.85 -8.24 -18.91
C ASN A 233 -7.42 -9.41 -18.01
N LYS A 234 -7.53 -10.65 -18.50
CA LYS A 234 -7.16 -11.88 -17.79
C LYS A 234 -6.60 -12.90 -18.78
N ASP A 235 -5.49 -13.53 -18.40
CA ASP A 235 -4.93 -14.66 -19.16
C ASP A 235 -5.57 -16.00 -18.71
N THR A 236 -5.95 -16.06 -17.43
CA THR A 236 -6.61 -17.24 -16.84
C THR A 236 -7.62 -16.78 -15.79
N PHE A 237 -8.75 -17.48 -15.70
CA PHE A 237 -9.73 -17.30 -14.65
C PHE A 237 -10.47 -18.59 -14.35
N THR A 238 -11.26 -18.60 -13.26
CA THR A 238 -11.95 -19.80 -12.78
C THR A 238 -13.45 -19.60 -12.71
N ALA A 239 -14.19 -20.69 -12.87
CA ALA A 239 -15.60 -20.80 -12.60
C ALA A 239 -15.90 -22.16 -11.96
N ALA A 240 -16.84 -22.25 -11.05
CA ALA A 240 -17.30 -23.53 -10.55
C ALA A 240 -18.44 -24.09 -11.40
N VAL A 241 -18.52 -25.41 -11.50
CA VAL A 241 -19.65 -26.08 -12.18
C VAL A 241 -20.99 -25.56 -11.67
N GLY A 242 -21.89 -25.24 -12.60
CA GLY A 242 -23.22 -24.69 -12.31
C GLY A 242 -23.24 -23.18 -12.05
N THR A 243 -22.12 -22.48 -12.19
CA THR A 243 -22.03 -21.01 -12.05
C THR A 243 -21.88 -20.34 -13.42
N THR A 244 -22.17 -19.05 -13.45
CA THR A 244 -21.94 -18.20 -14.62
C THR A 244 -20.86 -17.15 -14.35
N ARG A 245 -20.20 -16.68 -15.42
CA ARG A 245 -19.22 -15.61 -15.41
C ARG A 245 -19.48 -14.61 -16.53
N ASP A 246 -19.08 -13.37 -16.28
CA ASP A 246 -18.97 -12.39 -17.35
C ASP A 246 -17.80 -12.72 -18.27
N TYR A 247 -17.90 -12.31 -19.52
CA TYR A 247 -16.79 -12.37 -20.45
C TYR A 247 -15.60 -11.53 -19.94
N PRO A 248 -14.36 -11.93 -20.21
CA PRO A 248 -13.21 -11.08 -19.96
C PRO A 248 -13.34 -9.74 -20.68
N VAL A 249 -12.93 -8.66 -20.03
CA VAL A 249 -12.95 -7.32 -20.63
C VAL A 249 -11.84 -7.21 -21.65
N ILE A 250 -12.17 -6.74 -22.83
CA ILE A 250 -11.21 -6.39 -23.87
C ILE A 250 -10.64 -5.01 -23.54
N LYS A 251 -9.35 -4.91 -23.33
CA LYS A 251 -8.58 -3.67 -23.11
C LYS A 251 -8.05 -3.15 -24.43
N ASN A 252 -7.67 -1.88 -24.48
CA ASN A 252 -7.18 -1.18 -25.66
C ASN A 252 -8.18 -1.28 -26.84
N TYR A 253 -9.46 -1.21 -26.50
CA TYR A 253 -10.56 -1.36 -27.42
C TYR A 253 -11.74 -0.49 -26.95
N SER A 254 -12.20 0.39 -27.83
CA SER A 254 -13.40 1.19 -27.60
C SER A 254 -14.49 0.70 -28.57
N ALA A 255 -15.52 0.08 -28.00
CA ALA A 255 -16.65 -0.39 -28.81
C ALA A 255 -17.40 0.82 -29.38
N ILE A 256 -17.47 0.92 -30.72
CA ILE A 256 -18.40 1.78 -31.40
C ILE A 256 -19.43 0.85 -32.01
N GLU A 257 -20.70 1.13 -31.77
CA GLU A 257 -21.80 0.27 -32.21
C GLU A 257 -21.76 0.08 -33.73
N GLY A 258 -21.60 -1.18 -34.19
CA GLY A 258 -21.57 -1.56 -35.60
C GLY A 258 -20.23 -1.50 -36.31
N ASP A 259 -19.14 -1.06 -35.67
CA ASP A 259 -17.83 -0.91 -36.34
C ASP A 259 -16.92 -2.14 -36.18
N CYS A 260 -17.21 -3.04 -35.24
CA CYS A 260 -16.46 -4.27 -35.05
C CYS A 260 -17.36 -5.42 -34.62
N GLU A 261 -17.26 -6.54 -35.31
CA GLU A 261 -17.92 -7.78 -34.92
C GLU A 261 -17.06 -8.53 -33.90
N ILE A 262 -17.65 -8.87 -32.74
CA ILE A 262 -17.00 -9.64 -31.68
C ILE A 262 -17.62 -11.04 -31.65
N GLN A 263 -16.81 -12.06 -31.88
CA GLN A 263 -17.25 -13.44 -31.87
C GLN A 263 -16.47 -14.24 -30.81
N TRP A 264 -17.22 -14.81 -29.85
CA TRP A 264 -16.69 -15.67 -28.80
C TRP A 264 -16.91 -17.14 -29.14
N SER A 265 -15.89 -17.97 -28.88
CA SER A 265 -15.96 -19.42 -29.05
C SER A 265 -15.15 -20.13 -27.96
N SER A 266 -15.39 -21.43 -27.77
CA SER A 266 -14.63 -22.29 -26.86
C SER A 266 -14.09 -23.52 -27.59
N GLU A 267 -12.96 -24.06 -27.10
CA GLU A 267 -12.35 -25.24 -27.71
C GLU A 267 -13.11 -26.55 -27.44
N ASN A 268 -13.95 -26.57 -26.40
CA ASN A 268 -14.70 -27.77 -26.01
C ASN A 268 -16.03 -27.45 -25.30
N ASP A 269 -16.81 -28.48 -24.97
CA ASP A 269 -18.17 -28.42 -24.43
C ASP A 269 -18.27 -28.37 -22.89
N ILE A 270 -17.17 -28.07 -22.20
CA ILE A 270 -17.20 -27.93 -20.73
C ILE A 270 -17.83 -26.62 -20.26
N ILE A 271 -18.03 -25.69 -21.18
CA ILE A 271 -18.74 -24.43 -20.98
C ILE A 271 -19.77 -24.21 -22.09
N SER A 272 -20.76 -23.39 -21.81
CA SER A 272 -21.63 -22.80 -22.83
C SER A 272 -21.47 -21.28 -22.85
N LEU A 273 -21.48 -20.71 -24.03
CA LEU A 273 -21.34 -19.27 -24.28
C LEU A 273 -22.74 -18.74 -24.70
N ASP A 274 -23.32 -17.91 -23.85
CA ASP A 274 -24.53 -17.17 -24.13
C ASP A 274 -24.18 -15.71 -24.49
N LYS A 275 -25.17 -14.90 -24.89
CA LYS A 275 -24.91 -13.52 -25.32
C LYS A 275 -24.10 -12.69 -24.31
N ASP A 276 -24.37 -12.86 -23.02
CA ASP A 276 -23.82 -12.01 -21.97
C ASP A 276 -23.00 -12.77 -20.91
N LYS A 277 -23.06 -14.10 -20.89
CA LYS A 277 -22.49 -14.92 -19.83
C LYS A 277 -21.83 -16.21 -20.35
N ILE A 278 -20.86 -16.66 -19.59
CA ILE A 278 -20.21 -17.96 -19.75
C ILE A 278 -20.75 -18.88 -18.67
N SER A 279 -21.36 -20.00 -19.03
CA SER A 279 -21.87 -21.00 -18.09
C SER A 279 -20.91 -22.17 -17.95
N ALA A 280 -20.48 -22.52 -16.74
CA ALA A 280 -19.59 -23.64 -16.45
C ALA A 280 -20.39 -24.94 -16.28
N LEU A 281 -20.17 -25.93 -17.15
CA LEU A 281 -20.98 -27.17 -17.23
C LEU A 281 -20.28 -28.38 -16.63
N LYS A 282 -18.99 -28.57 -16.92
CA LYS A 282 -18.19 -29.74 -16.50
C LYS A 282 -16.80 -29.31 -16.07
N THR A 283 -16.22 -29.99 -15.12
CA THR A 283 -14.83 -29.73 -14.68
C THR A 283 -13.83 -29.95 -15.81
N GLY A 284 -12.83 -29.09 -15.89
CA GLY A 284 -11.76 -29.18 -16.90
C GLY A 284 -11.13 -27.83 -17.20
N LYS A 285 -10.39 -27.78 -18.30
CA LYS A 285 -9.78 -26.56 -18.84
C LYS A 285 -10.20 -26.37 -20.29
N THR A 286 -10.48 -25.14 -20.65
CA THR A 286 -10.78 -24.75 -22.02
C THR A 286 -10.16 -23.38 -22.32
N ASN A 287 -9.80 -23.14 -23.57
CA ASN A 287 -9.52 -21.79 -24.03
C ASN A 287 -10.80 -21.17 -24.57
N ILE A 288 -11.03 -19.95 -24.13
CA ILE A 288 -12.04 -19.07 -24.71
C ILE A 288 -11.30 -18.22 -25.74
N LEU A 289 -11.77 -18.30 -26.98
CA LEU A 289 -11.25 -17.58 -28.12
C LEU A 289 -12.16 -16.40 -28.44
N VAL A 290 -11.59 -15.24 -28.66
CA VAL A 290 -12.32 -14.09 -29.19
C VAL A 290 -11.70 -13.65 -30.51
N SER A 291 -12.56 -13.48 -31.51
CA SER A 291 -12.21 -12.93 -32.81
C SER A 291 -12.89 -11.57 -32.95
N LEU A 292 -12.09 -10.55 -33.23
CA LEU A 292 -12.53 -9.23 -33.60
C LEU A 292 -12.44 -9.10 -35.12
N THR A 293 -13.48 -8.61 -35.76
CA THR A 293 -13.47 -8.32 -37.21
C THR A 293 -13.86 -6.85 -37.38
N ALA A 294 -12.90 -6.02 -37.75
CA ALA A 294 -13.12 -4.61 -38.02
C ALA A 294 -13.93 -4.40 -39.32
N LYS A 295 -14.56 -3.24 -39.48
CA LYS A 295 -15.36 -2.88 -40.65
C LYS A 295 -14.58 -2.95 -41.98
N ASN A 296 -13.27 -2.69 -41.96
CA ASN A 296 -12.39 -2.83 -43.09
C ASN A 296 -12.05 -4.30 -43.45
N GLY A 297 -12.55 -5.28 -42.67
CA GLY A 297 -12.30 -6.72 -42.83
C GLY A 297 -11.04 -7.24 -42.14
N GLU A 298 -10.27 -6.38 -41.45
CA GLU A 298 -9.14 -6.84 -40.65
C GLU A 298 -9.61 -7.65 -39.47
N GLY A 299 -8.93 -8.78 -39.22
CA GLY A 299 -9.22 -9.67 -38.12
C GLY A 299 -8.14 -9.66 -37.05
N PHE A 300 -8.52 -9.66 -35.77
CA PHE A 300 -7.61 -9.85 -34.66
C PHE A 300 -8.13 -10.94 -33.71
N LYS A 301 -7.24 -11.81 -33.23
CA LYS A 301 -7.63 -12.94 -32.34
C LYS A 301 -6.82 -12.92 -31.06
N MET A 302 -7.51 -13.22 -29.95
CA MET A 302 -6.90 -13.39 -28.64
C MET A 302 -7.59 -14.53 -27.89
N SER A 303 -6.97 -15.02 -26.84
CA SER A 303 -7.56 -16.08 -26.02
C SER A 303 -7.19 -15.95 -24.56
N CYS A 304 -7.99 -16.57 -23.70
CA CYS A 304 -7.68 -16.78 -22.29
C CYS A 304 -8.13 -18.17 -21.86
N GLN A 305 -7.52 -18.70 -20.80
CA GLN A 305 -7.88 -20.00 -20.27
C GLN A 305 -8.96 -19.87 -19.19
N LEU A 306 -10.03 -20.66 -19.31
CA LEU A 306 -10.99 -20.88 -18.23
C LEU A 306 -10.77 -22.28 -17.61
N ILE A 307 -10.61 -22.31 -16.28
CA ILE A 307 -10.54 -23.53 -15.50
C ILE A 307 -11.88 -23.70 -14.77
N VAL A 308 -12.59 -24.76 -15.11
CA VAL A 308 -13.85 -25.11 -14.43
C VAL A 308 -13.56 -26.07 -13.29
N THR A 309 -13.89 -25.67 -12.07
CA THR A 309 -13.68 -26.38 -10.82
C THR A 309 -15.01 -26.95 -10.29
N ASP A 310 -14.95 -27.89 -9.33
CA ASP A 310 -16.12 -28.32 -8.55
C ASP A 310 -15.78 -28.31 -7.07
N PRO A 311 -15.78 -27.11 -6.44
CA PRO A 311 -15.37 -26.97 -5.05
C PRO A 311 -16.33 -27.67 -4.10
N VAL A 312 -15.75 -28.47 -3.18
CA VAL A 312 -16.46 -29.19 -2.13
C VAL A 312 -15.78 -28.92 -0.80
N LEU A 313 -16.54 -28.44 0.19
CA LEU A 313 -16.07 -28.24 1.55
C LEU A 313 -16.13 -29.58 2.32
N SER A 314 -14.98 -30.11 2.73
CA SER A 314 -14.90 -31.41 3.45
C SER A 314 -15.22 -31.33 4.95
N LYS A 315 -15.30 -30.11 5.50
CA LYS A 315 -15.62 -29.84 6.91
C LYS A 315 -16.58 -28.65 7.00
N THR A 316 -17.76 -28.87 7.58
CA THR A 316 -18.84 -27.88 7.65
C THR A 316 -18.99 -27.17 8.99
N GLU A 317 -18.17 -27.53 10.02
CA GLU A 317 -18.15 -26.87 11.32
C GLU A 317 -16.70 -26.63 11.78
N PHE A 318 -16.40 -25.40 12.16
CA PHE A 318 -15.10 -24.94 12.67
C PHE A 318 -15.25 -24.45 14.10
N VAL A 319 -14.26 -24.78 14.95
CA VAL A 319 -14.11 -24.19 16.27
C VAL A 319 -12.72 -23.56 16.30
N MET A 320 -12.66 -22.25 16.37
CA MET A 320 -11.45 -21.46 16.27
C MET A 320 -11.41 -20.43 17.40
N ALA A 321 -10.25 -20.13 17.94
CA ALA A 321 -10.13 -19.01 18.87
C ALA A 321 -10.06 -17.67 18.09
N GLU A 322 -10.45 -16.57 18.75
CA GLU A 322 -10.24 -15.22 18.21
C GLU A 322 -8.79 -15.03 17.74
N TYR A 323 -8.61 -14.33 16.62
CA TYR A 323 -7.32 -14.03 15.98
C TYR A 323 -6.56 -15.28 15.48
N VAL A 324 -7.27 -16.40 15.31
CA VAL A 324 -6.74 -17.59 14.65
C VAL A 324 -7.16 -17.60 13.19
N THR A 325 -6.22 -18.00 12.35
CA THR A 325 -6.44 -18.19 10.91
C THR A 325 -6.21 -19.64 10.57
N GLU A 326 -7.09 -20.25 9.77
CA GLU A 326 -7.03 -21.65 9.37
C GLU A 326 -7.29 -21.78 7.88
N LYS A 327 -6.59 -22.71 7.22
CA LYS A 327 -6.83 -22.99 5.81
C LYS A 327 -8.16 -23.72 5.63
N MET A 328 -8.96 -23.27 4.65
CA MET A 328 -10.22 -23.92 4.32
C MET A 328 -9.97 -25.32 3.70
N PRO A 329 -10.58 -26.36 4.22
CA PRO A 329 -10.42 -27.72 3.70
C PRO A 329 -11.37 -27.96 2.51
N ILE A 330 -11.08 -27.27 1.42
CA ILE A 330 -11.84 -27.34 0.16
C ILE A 330 -11.08 -28.25 -0.82
N THR A 331 -11.79 -29.15 -1.45
CA THR A 331 -11.30 -30.01 -2.53
C THR A 331 -11.97 -29.62 -3.85
N GLY A 332 -11.47 -30.13 -4.99
CA GLY A 332 -12.03 -29.82 -6.31
C GLY A 332 -11.71 -28.40 -6.79
N ILE A 333 -10.64 -27.80 -6.27
CA ILE A 333 -10.14 -26.45 -6.62
C ILE A 333 -8.76 -26.55 -7.29
N CYS A 334 -8.31 -25.45 -7.87
CA CYS A 334 -6.96 -25.29 -8.44
C CYS A 334 -6.20 -24.14 -7.75
N ASN A 335 -4.97 -23.87 -8.18
CA ASN A 335 -4.15 -22.79 -7.60
C ASN A 335 -4.73 -21.40 -7.88
N GLU A 336 -5.42 -21.27 -8.99
CA GLU A 336 -6.06 -20.03 -9.46
C GLU A 336 -7.45 -19.82 -8.85
N SER A 337 -7.96 -20.78 -8.06
CA SER A 337 -9.27 -20.67 -7.43
C SER A 337 -9.37 -19.51 -6.48
N ILE A 338 -10.49 -18.78 -6.55
CA ILE A 338 -10.75 -17.58 -5.77
C ILE A 338 -11.79 -17.92 -4.69
N ILE A 339 -11.38 -17.74 -3.42
CA ILE A 339 -12.24 -17.91 -2.25
C ILE A 339 -12.52 -16.54 -1.67
N LYS A 340 -13.80 -16.18 -1.47
CA LYS A 340 -14.22 -14.86 -0.96
C LYS A 340 -15.37 -15.00 0.03
N SER A 341 -15.39 -14.15 1.06
CA SER A 341 -16.59 -13.97 1.90
C SER A 341 -17.77 -13.49 1.04
N SER A 342 -18.94 -14.03 1.28
CA SER A 342 -20.18 -13.54 0.65
C SER A 342 -20.83 -12.42 1.48
N ASP A 343 -20.61 -12.44 2.81
CA ASP A 343 -21.16 -11.49 3.77
C ASP A 343 -20.01 -10.69 4.43
N ASP A 344 -20.27 -9.43 4.76
CA ASP A 344 -19.41 -8.59 5.61
C ASP A 344 -19.68 -8.88 7.09
N ASP A 345 -19.56 -10.14 7.50
CA ASP A 345 -19.72 -10.52 8.90
C ASP A 345 -18.43 -10.18 9.68
N TYR A 346 -18.53 -9.18 10.56
CA TYR A 346 -17.38 -8.66 11.33
C TYR A 346 -16.68 -9.69 12.23
N GLY A 347 -17.25 -10.88 12.40
CA GLY A 347 -16.71 -11.90 13.29
C GLY A 347 -15.87 -12.98 12.60
N VAL A 348 -16.12 -13.24 11.32
CA VAL A 348 -15.45 -14.27 10.49
C VAL A 348 -15.36 -13.79 9.06
N TYR A 349 -14.20 -13.92 8.44
CA TYR A 349 -13.99 -13.54 7.06
C TYR A 349 -12.92 -14.41 6.37
N ILE A 350 -12.83 -14.32 5.06
CA ILE A 350 -11.76 -14.91 4.24
C ILE A 350 -10.72 -13.84 3.93
N ASN A 351 -9.46 -14.12 4.22
CA ASN A 351 -8.35 -13.24 3.86
C ASN A 351 -7.91 -13.43 2.39
N GLU A 352 -6.99 -12.58 1.91
CA GLU A 352 -6.47 -12.63 0.53
C GLU A 352 -5.81 -13.97 0.15
N LYS A 353 -5.42 -14.79 1.14
CA LYS A 353 -4.84 -16.13 0.92
C LYS A 353 -5.90 -17.24 0.85
N GLY A 354 -7.17 -16.90 0.95
CA GLY A 354 -8.27 -17.88 0.99
C GLY A 354 -8.36 -18.66 2.31
N GLU A 355 -7.86 -18.08 3.42
CA GLU A 355 -7.92 -18.69 4.75
C GLU A 355 -9.04 -18.06 5.56
N ILE A 356 -9.75 -18.88 6.35
CA ILE A 356 -10.79 -18.39 7.28
C ILE A 356 -10.11 -17.75 8.49
N CYS A 357 -10.53 -16.55 8.85
CA CYS A 357 -10.07 -15.75 9.97
C CYS A 357 -11.19 -15.57 10.99
N ALA A 358 -10.92 -15.86 12.26
CA ALA A 358 -11.83 -15.63 13.37
C ALA A 358 -11.44 -14.34 14.09
N GLU A 359 -12.34 -13.36 14.21
CA GLU A 359 -12.02 -12.06 14.83
C GLU A 359 -12.75 -11.84 16.15
N TYR A 360 -14.05 -12.05 16.21
CA TYR A 360 -14.85 -11.83 17.42
C TYR A 360 -15.56 -13.09 17.86
N LYS A 361 -15.55 -13.31 19.17
CA LYS A 361 -16.25 -14.43 19.83
C LYS A 361 -17.73 -14.47 19.47
N GLY A 362 -18.18 -15.63 19.00
CA GLY A 362 -19.56 -15.81 18.58
C GLY A 362 -19.84 -17.16 17.94
N LYS A 363 -21.04 -17.31 17.39
CA LYS A 363 -21.45 -18.46 16.57
C LYS A 363 -22.02 -17.93 15.26
N TYR A 364 -21.39 -18.29 14.16
CA TYR A 364 -21.64 -17.74 12.84
C TYR A 364 -22.08 -18.85 11.89
N ASN A 365 -23.06 -18.56 11.04
CA ASN A 365 -23.34 -19.29 9.81
C ASN A 365 -22.62 -18.51 8.69
N PHE A 366 -21.45 -18.95 8.33
CA PHE A 366 -20.55 -18.21 7.45
C PHE A 366 -20.75 -18.65 6.00
N ASN A 367 -21.13 -17.71 5.15
CA ASN A 367 -21.31 -17.88 3.72
C ASN A 367 -20.09 -17.33 2.97
N PHE A 368 -19.63 -18.06 1.96
CA PHE A 368 -18.51 -17.68 1.13
C PHE A 368 -18.64 -18.30 -0.27
N THR A 369 -17.95 -17.72 -1.22
CA THR A 369 -17.91 -18.23 -2.59
C THR A 369 -16.55 -18.83 -2.92
N VAL A 370 -16.56 -19.89 -3.71
CA VAL A 370 -15.37 -20.48 -4.31
C VAL A 370 -15.60 -20.61 -5.81
N ASP A 371 -14.82 -19.87 -6.59
CA ASP A 371 -15.02 -19.78 -8.04
C ASP A 371 -16.48 -19.49 -8.43
N GLY A 372 -17.18 -18.68 -7.62
CA GLY A 372 -18.57 -18.27 -7.76
C GLY A 372 -19.62 -19.25 -7.24
N LYS A 373 -19.24 -20.46 -6.80
CA LYS A 373 -20.15 -21.39 -6.12
C LYS A 373 -20.28 -21.00 -4.65
N GLU A 374 -21.50 -20.80 -4.21
CA GLU A 374 -21.79 -20.51 -2.81
C GLU A 374 -21.61 -21.76 -1.94
N LEU A 375 -20.90 -21.60 -0.84
CA LEU A 375 -20.67 -22.62 0.19
C LEU A 375 -20.96 -22.01 1.55
N GLN A 376 -21.35 -22.86 2.51
CA GLN A 376 -21.66 -22.43 3.87
C GLN A 376 -20.99 -23.34 4.90
N CYS A 377 -20.54 -22.76 6.01
CA CYS A 377 -20.09 -23.51 7.18
C CYS A 377 -20.54 -22.82 8.47
N LYS A 378 -20.53 -23.59 9.57
CA LYS A 378 -20.71 -23.06 10.93
C LYS A 378 -19.35 -22.78 11.55
N VAL A 379 -19.18 -21.61 12.14
CA VAL A 379 -17.96 -21.22 12.81
C VAL A 379 -18.29 -20.82 14.25
N ILE A 380 -17.64 -21.47 15.19
CA ILE A 380 -17.71 -21.14 16.61
C ILE A 380 -16.39 -20.46 16.98
N VAL A 381 -16.43 -19.17 17.23
CA VAL A 381 -15.27 -18.40 17.65
C VAL A 381 -15.23 -18.35 19.19
N THR A 382 -14.14 -18.86 19.76
CA THR A 382 -13.91 -18.99 21.20
C THR A 382 -12.88 -17.97 21.68
N ASP A 383 -12.86 -17.71 23.01
CA ASP A 383 -11.82 -16.88 23.65
C ASP A 383 -11.15 -17.66 24.79
N PRO A 384 -10.32 -18.66 24.46
CA PRO A 384 -9.67 -19.49 25.48
C PRO A 384 -8.67 -18.68 26.33
N HIS A 385 -8.82 -18.74 27.64
CA HIS A 385 -7.95 -18.06 28.61
C HIS A 385 -7.87 -18.79 29.96
N PHE A 386 -6.92 -18.34 30.77
CA PHE A 386 -6.79 -18.76 32.16
C PHE A 386 -6.87 -17.55 33.08
N ASP A 387 -7.49 -17.72 34.27
CA ASP A 387 -7.48 -16.68 35.31
C ASP A 387 -6.13 -16.60 36.05
N ILE A 388 -5.15 -17.37 35.65
CA ILE A 388 -3.82 -17.45 36.26
C ILE A 388 -2.73 -17.12 35.23
N SER A 389 -1.73 -16.37 35.67
CA SER A 389 -0.56 -16.03 34.84
C SER A 389 0.52 -17.14 34.80
N GLY A 390 0.44 -18.09 35.77
CA GLY A 390 1.40 -19.18 35.87
C GLY A 390 1.05 -20.20 36.95
N VAL A 391 1.93 -21.17 37.14
CA VAL A 391 1.80 -22.22 38.15
C VAL A 391 3.03 -22.21 39.05
N SER A 392 2.87 -21.76 40.27
CA SER A 392 3.89 -21.87 41.32
C SER A 392 3.58 -23.07 42.22
N GLY A 393 4.62 -23.84 42.56
CA GLY A 393 4.45 -25.05 43.34
C GLY A 393 5.76 -25.58 43.93
N TYR A 394 5.70 -26.83 44.41
CA TYR A 394 6.84 -27.56 44.96
C TYR A 394 6.87 -29.01 44.45
N LYS A 395 8.00 -29.70 44.61
CA LYS A 395 8.11 -31.12 44.19
C LYS A 395 6.97 -31.97 44.80
N GLY A 396 6.18 -32.62 43.95
CA GLY A 396 5.01 -33.43 44.30
C GLY A 396 3.68 -32.66 44.28
N TYR A 397 3.71 -31.32 44.09
CA TYR A 397 2.49 -30.52 43.94
C TYR A 397 1.76 -30.89 42.64
N LYS A 398 0.44 -31.01 42.76
CA LYS A 398 -0.44 -31.28 41.62
C LYS A 398 -1.50 -30.21 41.51
N LYS A 399 -1.81 -29.75 40.28
CA LYS A 399 -2.84 -28.74 39.99
C LYS A 399 -3.53 -29.09 38.67
N SER A 400 -4.83 -29.02 38.62
CA SER A 400 -5.57 -29.07 37.36
C SER A 400 -5.68 -27.67 36.80
N LEU A 401 -5.37 -27.51 35.53
CA LEU A 401 -5.58 -26.27 34.77
C LEU A 401 -7.05 -26.23 34.34
N SER A 402 -7.72 -25.13 34.63
CA SER A 402 -9.10 -24.86 34.20
C SER A 402 -9.05 -23.78 33.13
N ILE A 403 -9.20 -24.18 31.88
CA ILE A 403 -9.32 -23.24 30.74
C ILE A 403 -10.76 -22.75 30.68
N LYS A 404 -10.91 -21.45 30.41
CA LYS A 404 -12.21 -20.79 30.23
C LYS A 404 -12.33 -20.34 28.77
N GLY A 405 -13.51 -19.88 28.37
CA GLY A 405 -13.77 -19.31 27.05
C GLY A 405 -13.76 -20.31 25.89
N ILE A 406 -13.84 -21.61 26.18
CA ILE A 406 -13.91 -22.71 25.21
C ILE A 406 -15.34 -23.19 24.99
N GLU A 407 -15.64 -23.82 23.86
CA GLU A 407 -16.93 -24.49 23.59
C GLU A 407 -16.88 -25.94 24.11
N LYS A 408 -17.74 -26.24 25.09
CA LYS A 408 -17.74 -27.55 25.75
C LYS A 408 -18.06 -28.70 24.78
N GLY A 409 -17.21 -29.70 24.73
CA GLY A 409 -17.38 -30.87 23.88
C GLY A 409 -17.00 -30.70 22.43
N LYS A 410 -16.64 -29.46 22.02
CA LYS A 410 -16.22 -29.17 20.63
C LYS A 410 -14.80 -28.59 20.53
N SER A 411 -14.39 -27.78 21.52
CA SER A 411 -13.04 -27.19 21.54
C SER A 411 -11.94 -28.24 21.60
N ASN A 412 -10.90 -28.03 20.78
CA ASN A 412 -9.71 -28.87 20.79
C ASN A 412 -8.64 -28.24 21.69
N VAL A 413 -8.32 -28.90 22.79
CA VAL A 413 -7.34 -28.42 23.76
C VAL A 413 -6.21 -29.43 23.94
N SER A 414 -4.98 -28.96 23.78
CA SER A 414 -3.77 -29.74 23.97
C SER A 414 -2.79 -29.04 24.91
N TYR A 415 -1.96 -29.82 25.59
CA TYR A 415 -1.03 -29.37 26.61
C TYR A 415 0.37 -29.92 26.35
N LYS A 416 1.38 -29.06 26.42
CA LYS A 416 2.79 -29.45 26.22
C LYS A 416 3.67 -28.76 27.27
N SER A 417 4.50 -29.54 27.95
CA SER A 417 5.55 -28.98 28.83
C SER A 417 6.85 -28.80 28.07
N SER A 418 7.53 -27.69 28.31
CA SER A 418 8.87 -27.44 27.78
C SER A 418 9.95 -28.34 28.44
N ASN A 419 9.66 -28.85 29.64
CA ASN A 419 10.56 -29.74 30.39
C ASN A 419 9.80 -30.71 31.31
N ASN A 420 9.51 -31.88 30.79
CA ASN A 420 8.80 -32.94 31.53
C ASN A 420 9.56 -33.49 32.76
N LYS A 421 10.87 -33.20 32.90
CA LYS A 421 11.65 -33.56 34.10
C LYS A 421 11.40 -32.59 35.27
N ILE A 422 10.99 -31.34 34.96
CA ILE A 422 10.63 -30.33 35.96
C ILE A 422 9.14 -30.34 36.23
N VAL A 423 8.33 -30.22 35.18
CA VAL A 423 6.87 -30.20 35.23
C VAL A 423 6.30 -31.09 34.16
N ALA A 424 5.45 -32.03 34.51
CA ALA A 424 4.65 -32.79 33.53
C ALA A 424 3.21 -32.26 33.52
N VAL A 425 2.58 -32.30 32.38
CA VAL A 425 1.17 -32.01 32.19
C VAL A 425 0.51 -33.15 31.41
N SER A 426 -0.66 -33.60 31.86
CA SER A 426 -1.44 -34.62 31.16
C SER A 426 -2.26 -34.01 30.00
N GLN A 427 -2.81 -34.86 29.14
CA GLN A 427 -3.77 -34.46 28.12
C GLN A 427 -5.04 -33.81 28.66
N THR A 428 -5.35 -34.03 29.94
CA THR A 428 -6.50 -33.43 30.65
C THR A 428 -6.12 -32.18 31.47
N GLY A 429 -4.91 -31.61 31.22
CA GLY A 429 -4.46 -30.39 31.91
C GLY A 429 -4.01 -30.60 33.37
N LYS A 430 -3.81 -31.85 33.84
CA LYS A 430 -3.31 -32.10 35.21
C LYS A 430 -1.80 -31.91 35.25
N VAL A 431 -1.36 -30.86 35.92
CA VAL A 431 0.04 -30.50 36.15
C VAL A 431 0.59 -31.30 37.33
N THR A 432 1.81 -31.83 37.20
CA THR A 432 2.58 -32.48 38.25
C THR A 432 3.98 -31.92 38.32
N CYS A 433 4.33 -31.27 39.44
CA CYS A 433 5.65 -30.69 39.69
C CYS A 433 6.63 -31.80 40.14
N LYS A 434 7.72 -32.01 39.40
CA LYS A 434 8.66 -33.13 39.62
C LYS A 434 10.01 -32.69 40.22
N LYS A 435 10.52 -31.54 39.83
CA LYS A 435 11.85 -31.06 40.22
C LYS A 435 11.83 -29.55 40.40
N ILE A 436 12.66 -29.03 41.29
CA ILE A 436 12.90 -27.58 41.47
C ILE A 436 13.43 -26.99 40.19
N GLY A 437 12.90 -25.85 39.77
CA GLY A 437 13.30 -25.11 38.57
C GLY A 437 12.13 -24.48 37.85
N HIS A 438 12.40 -24.03 36.63
CA HIS A 438 11.45 -23.37 35.77
C HIS A 438 11.12 -24.25 34.57
N ALA A 439 9.90 -24.20 34.12
CA ALA A 439 9.44 -24.73 32.82
C ALA A 439 8.27 -23.88 32.32
N LYS A 440 7.85 -24.10 31.08
CA LYS A 440 6.66 -23.49 30.49
C LYS A 440 5.67 -24.59 30.13
N ILE A 441 4.39 -24.35 30.36
CA ILE A 441 3.30 -25.17 29.83
C ILE A 441 2.67 -24.37 28.70
N THR A 442 2.79 -24.89 27.47
CA THR A 442 2.07 -24.37 26.32
C THR A 442 0.75 -25.09 26.21
N VAL A 443 -0.32 -24.36 26.19
CA VAL A 443 -1.68 -24.85 25.94
C VAL A 443 -2.11 -24.33 24.60
N THR A 444 -2.49 -25.24 23.69
CA THR A 444 -3.12 -24.83 22.43
C THR A 444 -4.60 -25.16 22.54
N ALA A 445 -5.43 -24.16 22.40
CA ALA A 445 -6.88 -24.28 22.44
C ALA A 445 -7.49 -23.58 21.21
N ASP A 446 -8.18 -24.34 20.39
CA ASP A 446 -8.84 -23.87 19.17
C ASP A 446 -7.90 -23.04 18.28
N GLY A 447 -6.62 -23.49 18.17
CA GLY A 447 -5.55 -22.83 17.42
C GLY A 447 -4.75 -21.78 18.20
N ARG A 448 -5.31 -21.16 19.26
CA ARG A 448 -4.61 -20.16 20.09
C ARG A 448 -3.61 -20.82 21.01
N LYS A 449 -2.38 -20.29 21.07
CA LYS A 449 -1.34 -20.74 22.00
C LYS A 449 -1.29 -19.82 23.22
N ILE A 450 -1.42 -20.43 24.42
CA ILE A 450 -1.32 -19.77 25.71
C ILE A 450 -0.14 -20.37 26.45
N VAL A 451 0.75 -19.54 26.99
CA VAL A 451 1.95 -19.99 27.71
C VAL A 451 1.81 -19.65 29.18
N LEU A 452 1.84 -20.65 30.02
CA LEU A 452 1.88 -20.52 31.48
C LEU A 452 3.30 -20.80 31.98
N ASN A 453 3.90 -19.85 32.68
CA ASN A 453 5.18 -20.05 33.34
C ASN A 453 4.99 -20.95 34.56
N THR A 454 5.99 -21.78 34.83
CA THR A 454 5.95 -22.63 36.03
C THR A 454 7.21 -22.43 36.86
N GLU A 455 7.03 -22.27 38.17
CA GLU A 455 8.05 -21.96 39.17
C GLU A 455 7.98 -22.98 40.29
N ILE A 456 8.87 -23.95 40.27
CA ILE A 456 8.85 -25.07 41.23
C ILE A 456 9.94 -24.84 42.26
N ALA A 457 9.53 -24.43 43.44
CA ALA A 457 10.42 -24.18 44.58
C ALA A 457 10.66 -25.43 45.44
N SER A 458 11.50 -25.31 46.45
CA SER A 458 11.56 -26.28 47.52
C SER A 458 10.26 -26.19 48.36
N VAL A 459 9.87 -27.29 48.99
CA VAL A 459 8.66 -27.34 49.82
C VAL A 459 8.64 -26.23 50.88
N LYS A 460 9.78 -26.01 51.57
CA LYS A 460 9.91 -25.00 52.63
C LYS A 460 9.88 -23.58 52.07
N GLY A 461 10.56 -23.30 50.94
CA GLY A 461 10.53 -21.99 50.27
C GLY A 461 9.12 -21.63 49.83
N TYR A 462 8.44 -22.53 49.09
CA TYR A 462 7.06 -22.34 48.67
C TYR A 462 6.12 -22.09 49.86
N LYS A 463 6.18 -22.92 50.92
CA LYS A 463 5.34 -22.76 52.10
C LYS A 463 5.62 -21.46 52.87
N ALA A 464 6.89 -21.00 52.93
CA ALA A 464 7.25 -19.70 53.48
C ALA A 464 6.62 -18.55 52.67
N ALA A 465 6.69 -18.60 51.36
CA ALA A 465 6.07 -17.62 50.47
C ALA A 465 4.54 -17.60 50.63
N GLN A 466 3.88 -18.78 50.65
CA GLN A 466 2.42 -18.85 50.88
C GLN A 466 2.02 -18.30 52.25
N LYS A 467 2.85 -18.52 53.27
CA LYS A 467 2.61 -17.95 54.61
C LYS A 467 2.76 -16.43 54.60
N ALA A 468 3.74 -15.89 53.91
CA ALA A 468 3.92 -14.44 53.75
C ALA A 468 2.73 -13.79 53.03
N ILE A 469 2.24 -14.41 51.91
CA ILE A 469 1.01 -14.00 51.23
C ILE A 469 -0.18 -14.02 52.21
N SER A 470 -0.30 -15.07 53.01
CA SER A 470 -1.42 -15.14 53.96
C SER A 470 -1.37 -14.04 55.02
N ILE A 471 -0.18 -13.59 55.42
CA ILE A 471 0.02 -12.47 56.34
C ILE A 471 -0.37 -11.14 55.70
N SER A 472 -0.03 -10.90 54.43
CA SER A 472 -0.40 -9.66 53.73
C SER A 472 -1.91 -9.44 53.61
N LYS A 473 -2.68 -10.51 53.67
CA LYS A 473 -4.15 -10.47 53.64
C LYS A 473 -4.80 -10.20 55.02
N THR A 474 -4.00 -10.05 56.08
CA THR A 474 -4.49 -9.75 57.44
C THR A 474 -4.19 -8.29 57.82
N LYS A 475 -4.83 -7.80 58.92
CA LYS A 475 -4.49 -6.49 59.47
C LYS A 475 -3.09 -6.56 60.07
N THR A 476 -2.13 -5.80 59.50
CA THR A 476 -0.72 -5.73 59.91
C THR A 476 -0.29 -4.28 60.05
N VAL A 477 0.76 -4.06 60.85
CA VAL A 477 1.39 -2.74 61.04
C VAL A 477 2.88 -2.91 60.89
N TYR A 478 3.54 -1.96 60.19
CA TYR A 478 4.99 -1.89 60.14
C TYR A 478 5.53 -1.35 61.47
N SER A 479 6.46 -2.06 62.11
CA SER A 479 7.13 -1.59 63.31
C SER A 479 8.50 -2.24 63.47
N GLN A 480 9.54 -1.46 63.61
CA GLN A 480 10.87 -1.95 63.98
C GLN A 480 10.99 -2.23 65.47
N ALA A 481 10.43 -1.35 66.32
CA ALA A 481 10.49 -1.49 67.78
C ALA A 481 9.67 -2.70 68.26
N HIS A 482 8.53 -2.96 67.66
CA HIS A 482 7.58 -4.00 68.04
C HIS A 482 7.49 -5.14 67.02
N ARG A 483 8.55 -5.35 66.24
CA ARG A 483 8.60 -6.27 65.09
C ARG A 483 8.31 -7.73 65.42
N MET A 484 8.39 -8.12 66.71
CA MET A 484 8.09 -9.47 67.18
C MET A 484 6.70 -9.64 67.74
N ASP A 485 5.94 -8.55 67.96
CA ASP A 485 4.57 -8.59 68.44
C ASP A 485 3.63 -9.19 67.40
N LYS A 486 2.49 -9.70 67.84
CA LYS A 486 1.44 -10.23 66.96
C LYS A 486 0.91 -9.12 66.05
N GLY A 487 0.88 -9.37 64.72
CA GLY A 487 0.40 -8.42 63.70
C GLY A 487 1.34 -7.28 63.35
N LYS A 488 2.49 -7.16 64.04
CA LYS A 488 3.51 -6.15 63.74
C LYS A 488 4.74 -6.78 63.09
N TYR A 489 5.29 -6.11 62.05
CA TYR A 489 6.39 -6.62 61.25
C TYR A 489 7.30 -5.47 60.79
N ASP A 490 8.58 -5.71 60.70
CA ASP A 490 9.45 -5.04 59.75
C ASP A 490 9.85 -6.02 58.64
N CYS A 491 10.60 -5.58 57.63
CA CYS A 491 10.99 -6.38 56.47
C CYS A 491 11.69 -7.69 56.85
N SER A 492 12.64 -7.63 57.77
CA SER A 492 13.45 -8.78 58.18
C SER A 492 12.71 -9.71 59.12
N SER A 493 11.90 -9.19 60.03
CA SER A 493 11.10 -10.02 60.92
C SER A 493 9.97 -10.78 60.22
N LEU A 494 9.39 -10.21 59.17
CA LEU A 494 8.47 -10.92 58.31
C LEU A 494 9.14 -12.16 57.70
N VAL A 495 10.29 -11.98 57.05
CA VAL A 495 11.07 -13.05 56.42
C VAL A 495 11.48 -14.10 57.47
N TRP A 496 12.03 -13.68 58.60
CA TRP A 496 12.45 -14.59 59.66
C TRP A 496 11.27 -15.36 60.22
N ARG A 497 10.13 -14.74 60.53
CA ARG A 497 8.94 -15.37 61.15
C ARG A 497 8.29 -16.41 60.23
N VAL A 498 8.34 -16.24 58.92
CA VAL A 498 7.83 -17.27 57.99
C VAL A 498 8.80 -18.42 57.83
N TYR A 499 10.11 -18.17 57.76
CA TYR A 499 11.12 -19.19 57.58
C TYR A 499 11.41 -19.97 58.87
N SER A 500 11.34 -19.33 60.05
CA SER A 500 11.56 -19.98 61.33
C SER A 500 10.56 -21.13 61.62
N LYS A 501 9.35 -21.05 61.05
CA LYS A 501 8.35 -22.13 61.12
C LYS A 501 8.82 -23.42 60.44
N TYR A 502 9.81 -23.32 59.54
CA TYR A 502 10.37 -24.44 58.79
C TYR A 502 11.82 -24.74 59.20
N GLY A 503 12.26 -24.20 60.35
CA GLY A 503 13.56 -24.48 60.94
C GLY A 503 14.73 -23.64 60.40
N TYR A 504 14.47 -22.53 59.72
CA TYR A 504 15.50 -21.61 59.22
C TYR A 504 15.51 -20.34 60.06
N TYR A 505 16.56 -20.16 60.85
CA TYR A 505 16.70 -19.05 61.81
C TYR A 505 17.76 -18.01 61.40
N PHE A 506 18.43 -18.19 60.24
CA PHE A 506 19.45 -17.29 59.66
C PHE A 506 20.61 -16.97 60.64
N GLY A 507 21.09 -18.00 61.35
CA GLY A 507 22.25 -17.88 62.23
C GLY A 507 21.96 -17.35 63.63
N VAL A 508 20.75 -17.02 63.95
CA VAL A 508 20.35 -16.57 65.30
C VAL A 508 19.59 -17.65 66.09
N LYS A 509 19.54 -17.49 67.41
CA LYS A 509 18.73 -18.37 68.28
C LYS A 509 17.22 -18.11 68.04
N LYS A 510 16.42 -19.12 68.31
CA LYS A 510 14.97 -19.01 68.29
C LYS A 510 14.50 -17.91 69.25
N GLY A 511 13.72 -16.93 68.76
CA GLY A 511 13.09 -15.91 69.62
C GLY A 511 13.25 -14.47 69.14
N TRP A 512 14.25 -14.15 68.34
CA TRP A 512 14.45 -12.78 67.81
C TRP A 512 14.93 -12.78 66.38
N ALA A 513 14.32 -11.96 65.54
CA ALA A 513 14.67 -11.85 64.14
C ALA A 513 15.96 -11.05 63.93
N PRO A 514 16.90 -11.51 63.09
CA PRO A 514 18.09 -10.73 62.70
C PRO A 514 17.69 -9.56 61.79
N THR A 515 18.61 -8.62 61.53
CA THR A 515 18.39 -7.56 60.54
C THR A 515 18.42 -8.10 59.13
N ALA A 516 17.90 -7.34 58.17
CA ALA A 516 18.00 -7.70 56.75
C ALA A 516 19.43 -7.94 56.27
N ALA A 517 20.39 -7.11 56.75
CA ALA A 517 21.81 -7.27 56.46
C ALA A 517 22.40 -8.57 57.06
N ASP A 518 21.98 -8.95 58.28
CA ASP A 518 22.45 -10.20 58.91
C ASP A 518 21.89 -11.43 58.19
N ILE A 519 20.62 -11.37 57.76
CA ILE A 519 20.02 -12.42 56.90
C ILE A 519 20.82 -12.55 55.59
N GLY A 520 21.14 -11.43 54.95
CA GLY A 520 21.95 -11.39 53.71
C GLY A 520 23.33 -11.97 53.93
N LYS A 521 24.01 -11.56 55.01
CA LYS A 521 25.34 -12.09 55.40
C LYS A 521 25.31 -13.59 55.67
N TRP A 522 24.28 -14.07 56.35
CA TRP A 522 24.08 -15.50 56.59
C TRP A 522 23.89 -16.26 55.28
N CYS A 523 23.05 -15.75 54.39
CA CYS A 523 22.81 -16.35 53.07
C CYS A 523 24.11 -16.44 52.25
N SER A 524 24.93 -15.39 52.26
CA SER A 524 26.21 -15.39 51.55
C SER A 524 27.18 -16.43 52.13
N ASN A 525 27.37 -16.43 53.48
CA ASN A 525 28.28 -17.34 54.14
C ASN A 525 27.89 -18.82 54.01
N ASN A 526 26.60 -19.10 53.78
CA ASN A 526 26.08 -20.45 53.60
C ASN A 526 25.85 -20.82 52.14
N HIS A 527 26.47 -20.09 51.18
CA HIS A 527 26.36 -20.34 49.73
C HIS A 527 24.89 -20.39 49.23
N LYS A 528 24.04 -19.50 49.76
CA LYS A 528 22.64 -19.35 49.38
C LYS A 528 22.40 -18.16 48.42
N ALA A 529 23.35 -17.26 48.31
CA ALA A 529 23.31 -16.17 47.31
C ALA A 529 23.30 -16.78 45.91
N ILE A 530 22.41 -16.30 45.06
CA ILE A 530 22.24 -16.79 43.68
C ILE A 530 22.49 -15.71 42.65
N TYR A 531 22.21 -14.43 42.95
CA TYR A 531 22.48 -13.30 42.13
C TYR A 531 23.01 -12.12 42.93
N SER A 532 23.87 -11.30 42.31
CA SER A 532 24.49 -10.10 42.91
C SER A 532 23.80 -8.80 42.50
N LYS A 533 22.73 -8.88 41.73
CA LYS A 533 21.92 -7.76 41.18
C LYS A 533 20.47 -8.23 40.96
N GLY A 534 19.61 -7.28 40.59
CA GLY A 534 18.25 -7.59 40.11
C GLY A 534 18.26 -8.48 38.86
N VAL A 535 17.35 -9.40 38.77
CA VAL A 535 17.12 -10.28 37.62
C VAL A 535 15.62 -10.33 37.31
N SER A 536 15.24 -10.70 36.10
CA SER A 536 13.83 -10.88 35.75
C SER A 536 13.17 -11.99 36.59
N SER A 537 11.87 -11.88 36.79
CA SER A 537 11.07 -12.81 37.66
C SER A 537 11.13 -14.25 37.17
N ASP A 538 11.36 -14.51 35.90
CA ASP A 538 11.49 -15.85 35.30
C ASP A 538 12.70 -16.66 35.83
N LYS A 539 13.62 -16.00 36.56
CA LYS A 539 14.79 -16.62 37.22
C LYS A 539 14.58 -16.90 38.72
N LEU A 540 13.50 -16.37 39.26
CA LEU A 540 13.20 -16.46 40.69
C LEU A 540 12.24 -17.62 40.99
N LEU A 541 12.33 -18.13 42.21
CA LEU A 541 11.42 -19.16 42.71
C LEU A 541 10.75 -18.70 44.03
N PRO A 542 9.50 -19.10 44.31
CA PRO A 542 8.83 -18.77 45.56
C PRO A 542 9.69 -19.06 46.78
N GLY A 543 9.90 -18.05 47.62
CA GLY A 543 10.77 -18.08 48.79
C GLY A 543 12.16 -17.51 48.58
N ASP A 544 12.52 -17.09 47.39
CA ASP A 544 13.75 -16.33 47.19
C ASP A 544 13.68 -15.00 47.91
N LEU A 545 14.77 -14.58 48.51
CA LEU A 545 14.92 -13.32 49.25
C LEU A 545 15.65 -12.30 48.41
N ILE A 546 15.12 -11.09 48.36
CA ILE A 546 15.61 -10.00 47.55
C ILE A 546 16.08 -8.90 48.49
N PHE A 547 17.38 -8.53 48.41
CA PHE A 547 18.01 -7.60 49.31
C PHE A 547 18.33 -6.28 48.59
N TYR A 548 17.89 -5.18 49.21
CA TYR A 548 18.02 -3.84 48.68
C TYR A 548 19.00 -2.98 49.51
N SER A 549 19.74 -2.12 48.81
CA SER A 549 20.59 -1.09 49.37
C SER A 549 20.18 0.27 48.83
N TYR A 550 19.48 1.07 49.62
CA TYR A 550 19.04 2.41 49.25
C TYR A 550 20.04 3.50 49.59
N LYS A 551 20.95 3.24 50.56
CA LYS A 551 21.98 4.17 51.01
C LYS A 551 23.14 3.45 51.72
N LYS A 552 24.32 4.06 51.80
CA LYS A 552 25.42 3.59 52.62
C LYS A 552 25.00 3.60 54.11
N ASN A 553 25.16 2.49 54.83
CA ASN A 553 24.72 2.33 56.23
C ASN A 553 25.70 1.51 57.09
N GLY A 554 26.89 1.16 56.55
CA GLY A 554 27.94 0.40 57.25
C GLY A 554 27.62 -1.08 57.52
N ARG A 555 26.47 -1.58 57.12
CA ARG A 555 26.07 -2.98 57.25
C ARG A 555 26.60 -3.80 56.06
N TYR A 556 26.45 -5.12 56.18
CA TYR A 556 26.82 -6.03 55.09
C TYR A 556 26.13 -5.61 53.76
N LYS A 557 26.94 -5.34 52.71
CA LYS A 557 26.54 -4.82 51.39
C LYS A 557 25.62 -3.58 51.46
N ASN A 558 25.68 -2.83 52.59
CA ASN A 558 24.76 -1.72 52.87
C ASN A 558 23.25 -2.10 52.79
N ILE A 559 22.93 -3.37 53.00
CA ILE A 559 21.53 -3.84 52.93
C ILE A 559 20.70 -3.09 53.98
N SER A 560 19.61 -2.47 53.46
CA SER A 560 18.64 -1.72 54.26
C SER A 560 17.25 -2.35 54.27
N HIS A 561 16.97 -3.23 53.30
CA HIS A 561 15.63 -3.85 53.14
C HIS A 561 15.72 -5.29 52.60
N VAL A 562 14.70 -6.09 52.86
CA VAL A 562 14.54 -7.44 52.29
C VAL A 562 13.08 -7.74 51.98
N GLU A 563 12.86 -8.35 50.85
CA GLU A 563 11.57 -8.82 50.38
C GLU A 563 11.63 -10.30 50.02
N MET A 564 10.45 -10.92 49.84
CA MET A 564 10.36 -12.32 49.48
C MET A 564 9.57 -12.47 48.17
N TYR A 565 10.20 -13.06 47.18
CA TYR A 565 9.51 -13.46 45.95
C TYR A 565 8.50 -14.59 46.25
N THR A 566 7.27 -14.42 45.80
CA THR A 566 6.16 -15.32 46.10
C THR A 566 5.71 -16.20 44.94
N GLY A 567 6.26 -15.93 43.76
CA GLY A 567 5.91 -16.59 42.49
C GLY A 567 4.99 -15.74 41.63
N ASN A 568 4.93 -16.13 40.35
CA ASN A 568 4.11 -15.47 39.32
C ASN A 568 4.38 -13.95 39.18
N GLY A 569 5.64 -13.54 39.35
CA GLY A 569 6.06 -12.14 39.22
C GLY A 569 5.70 -11.26 40.41
N MET A 570 5.41 -11.85 41.61
CA MET A 570 4.94 -11.11 42.78
C MET A 570 5.92 -11.21 43.97
N ASP A 571 6.01 -10.12 44.73
CA ASP A 571 6.76 -10.02 45.97
C ASP A 571 5.87 -9.75 47.18
N VAL A 572 6.38 -10.10 48.36
CA VAL A 572 5.79 -9.70 49.65
C VAL A 572 6.81 -9.00 50.50
N SER A 573 6.42 -7.87 51.08
CA SER A 573 7.28 -7.07 51.97
C SER A 573 6.49 -6.42 53.11
N ALA A 574 7.13 -6.26 54.27
CA ALA A 574 6.65 -5.31 55.27
C ALA A 574 7.17 -3.91 54.86
N SER A 575 6.27 -3.08 54.38
CA SER A 575 6.52 -1.76 53.86
C SER A 575 6.35 -0.67 54.90
N SER A 576 7.39 0.11 55.14
CA SER A 576 7.31 1.26 56.07
C SER A 576 6.48 2.41 55.47
N SER A 577 6.55 2.64 54.18
CA SER A 577 5.75 3.67 53.49
C SER A 577 4.25 3.37 53.49
N ASN A 578 3.87 2.08 53.38
CA ASN A 578 2.46 1.64 53.43
C ASN A 578 2.01 1.30 54.86
N ASN A 579 2.90 1.35 55.82
CA ASN A 579 2.67 0.96 57.24
C ASN A 579 2.00 -0.42 57.43
N LYS A 580 2.26 -1.38 56.52
CA LYS A 580 1.69 -2.74 56.54
C LYS A 580 2.50 -3.73 55.72
N VAL A 581 2.15 -5.00 55.81
CA VAL A 581 2.63 -6.04 54.89
C VAL A 581 1.83 -5.94 53.59
N ILE A 582 2.51 -5.82 52.48
CA ILE A 582 1.94 -5.71 51.11
C ILE A 582 2.40 -6.88 50.24
N HIS A 583 1.58 -7.23 49.27
CA HIS A 583 1.85 -8.20 48.22
C HIS A 583 1.62 -7.52 46.88
N TYR A 584 2.62 -7.43 46.05
CA TYR A 584 2.65 -6.58 44.85
C TYR A 584 3.59 -7.13 43.77
N ASP A 585 3.58 -6.51 42.59
CA ASP A 585 4.41 -6.94 41.47
C ASP A 585 5.89 -6.72 41.72
N TYR A 586 6.69 -7.74 41.44
CA TYR A 586 8.14 -7.66 41.45
C TYR A 586 8.69 -6.89 40.24
N TYR A 587 9.55 -5.94 40.50
CA TYR A 587 10.31 -5.24 39.49
C TYR A 587 11.81 -5.31 39.78
N PRO A 588 12.66 -5.74 38.78
CA PRO A 588 14.11 -5.64 38.90
C PRO A 588 14.52 -4.18 39.08
N SER A 589 15.47 -3.91 39.99
CA SER A 589 15.92 -2.58 40.34
C SER A 589 17.44 -2.57 40.57
N ASP A 590 18.11 -1.46 40.29
CA ASP A 590 19.54 -1.25 40.57
C ASP A 590 19.82 -1.17 42.08
N TYR A 591 18.82 -0.94 42.93
CA TYR A 591 18.95 -1.01 44.38
C TYR A 591 19.08 -2.45 44.89
N ILE A 592 18.84 -3.49 44.06
CA ILE A 592 18.98 -4.89 44.46
C ILE A 592 20.47 -5.25 44.40
N VAL A 593 21.02 -5.54 45.58
CA VAL A 593 22.48 -5.86 45.74
C VAL A 593 22.74 -7.36 45.95
N MET A 594 21.68 -8.13 46.17
CA MET A 594 21.77 -9.59 46.32
C MET A 594 20.40 -10.23 46.23
N ILE A 595 20.33 -11.41 45.63
CA ILE A 595 19.18 -12.32 45.74
C ILE A 595 19.69 -13.66 46.29
N ALA A 596 18.95 -14.24 47.22
CA ALA A 596 19.33 -15.51 47.81
C ALA A 596 18.19 -16.51 47.83
N ARG A 597 18.54 -17.79 47.70
CA ARG A 597 17.62 -18.93 47.86
C ARG A 597 17.99 -19.70 49.15
N PRO A 598 17.39 -19.37 50.27
CA PRO A 598 17.78 -19.98 51.56
C PRO A 598 17.63 -21.49 51.57
N VAL A 599 16.62 -22.01 50.85
CA VAL A 599 16.28 -23.44 50.83
C VAL A 599 16.34 -23.94 49.38
N LYS A 600 17.25 -24.84 49.14
CA LYS A 600 17.40 -25.54 47.87
C LYS A 600 16.60 -26.85 47.86
#